data_663c6996829e9a63dab48916f13edb23
#
_entry.id   663c6996829e9a63dab48916f13edb23
#
_cell.length_a   1.000
_cell.length_b   1.000
_cell.length_c   1.000
_cell.angle_alpha   90.00
_cell.angle_beta   90.00
_cell.angle_gamma   90.00
#
_symmetry.space_group_name_H-M   'P 1'
#
loop_
_entity.id
_entity.type
_entity.pdbx_description
1 polymer ?
#
loop_
_entity_poly.entity_id
_entity_poly.type
_entity_poly.pdbx_seq_one_letter_code
_entity_poly.pdbx_strand_id
1 'polypeptide(L)'
;MLKQSVIDNMKEIAEHCMGEETAACVATCPMHTNVKEYVRLIREGKGEEAIKVIREQLFLPGTLGRICAHPCEGKCKWNEGKSPMAIASLKRYAADHFDREEDWNFSCKDENGKKVAVIGAGPSGLQAALELRKEGCQVTVFEKMPVRGGMLRIGIPAYRLPRTILEREISYLDRLGVKFELN
;
A
#
# COMPACT_ATOMS: atom_id res chain seq x y z
N MET A 1 -20.10 20.05 -8.64
CA MET A 1 -21.06 18.95 -8.91
C MET A 1 -20.59 18.21 -10.16
N LEU A 2 -20.37 16.90 -10.08
CA LEU A 2 -20.07 16.07 -11.27
C LEU A 2 -21.32 16.02 -12.16
N LYS A 3 -21.11 16.07 -13.50
CA LYS A 3 -22.22 15.95 -14.45
C LYS A 3 -22.89 14.57 -14.29
N GLN A 4 -24.21 14.49 -14.42
CA GLN A 4 -24.99 13.24 -14.29
C GLN A 4 -24.45 12.13 -15.19
N SER A 5 -23.99 12.47 -16.41
CA SER A 5 -23.36 11.53 -17.34
C SER A 5 -22.10 10.86 -16.80
N VAL A 6 -21.36 11.54 -15.91
CA VAL A 6 -20.17 10.95 -15.24
C VAL A 6 -20.61 9.96 -14.16
N ILE A 7 -21.66 10.27 -13.42
CA ILE A 7 -22.24 9.41 -12.39
C ILE A 7 -22.81 8.13 -13.00
N ASP A 8 -23.54 8.25 -14.12
CA ASP A 8 -24.14 7.10 -14.81
C ASP A 8 -23.06 6.20 -15.41
N ASN A 9 -22.01 6.79 -15.99
CA ASN A 9 -20.83 6.08 -16.47
C ASN A 9 -20.08 5.34 -15.35
N MET A 10 -20.01 5.93 -14.14
CA MET A 10 -19.42 5.28 -12.97
C MET A 10 -20.24 4.09 -12.47
N LYS A 11 -21.57 4.13 -12.58
CA LYS A 11 -22.43 2.98 -12.24
C LYS A 11 -22.22 1.81 -13.19
N GLU A 12 -22.19 2.08 -14.50
CA GLU A 12 -21.92 1.07 -15.53
C GLU A 12 -20.53 0.40 -15.32
N ILE A 13 -19.49 1.20 -14.98
CA ILE A 13 -18.16 0.70 -14.61
C ILE A 13 -18.25 -0.23 -13.40
N ALA A 14 -19.00 0.14 -12.38
CA ALA A 14 -19.13 -0.64 -11.16
C ALA A 14 -19.80 -1.99 -11.40
N GLU A 15 -20.84 -2.03 -12.25
CA GLU A 15 -21.53 -3.26 -12.60
C GLU A 15 -20.60 -4.25 -13.34
N HIS A 16 -19.80 -3.76 -14.29
CA HIS A 16 -18.82 -4.60 -15.00
C HIS A 16 -17.65 -5.08 -14.10
N CYS A 17 -17.30 -4.34 -13.06
CA CYS A 17 -16.29 -4.75 -12.08
C CYS A 17 -16.81 -5.73 -11.01
N MET A 18 -18.12 -5.97 -10.96
CA MET A 18 -18.78 -6.75 -9.90
C MET A 18 -18.95 -8.25 -10.23
N GLY A 19 -18.35 -8.76 -11.30
CA GLY A 19 -18.39 -10.20 -11.66
C GLY A 19 -17.84 -11.12 -10.56
N GLU A 20 -18.25 -12.40 -10.57
CA GLU A 20 -17.87 -13.42 -9.57
C GLU A 20 -16.38 -13.80 -9.63
N GLU A 21 -15.73 -13.64 -10.79
CA GLU A 21 -14.31 -13.90 -10.96
C GLU A 21 -13.43 -12.86 -10.26
N THR A 22 -12.23 -13.27 -9.87
CA THR A 22 -11.23 -12.36 -9.34
C THR A 22 -10.96 -11.24 -10.35
N ALA A 23 -11.21 -10.00 -9.96
CA ALA A 23 -11.04 -8.87 -10.85
C ALA A 23 -9.60 -8.80 -11.39
N ALA A 24 -9.44 -8.52 -12.68
CA ALA A 24 -8.13 -8.49 -13.33
C ALA A 24 -7.14 -7.54 -12.66
N CYS A 25 -7.61 -6.43 -12.09
CA CYS A 25 -6.81 -5.49 -11.32
C CYS A 25 -6.26 -6.09 -10.01
N VAL A 26 -6.99 -6.99 -9.36
CA VAL A 26 -6.55 -7.72 -8.16
C VAL A 26 -5.57 -8.83 -8.55
N ALA A 27 -5.92 -9.63 -9.57
CA ALA A 27 -5.07 -10.73 -10.03
C ALA A 27 -3.70 -10.26 -10.56
N THR A 28 -3.65 -9.09 -11.21
CA THR A 28 -2.40 -8.52 -11.75
C THR A 28 -1.57 -7.78 -10.71
N CYS A 29 -2.15 -7.39 -9.58
CA CYS A 29 -1.41 -6.76 -8.50
C CYS A 29 -0.47 -7.77 -7.83
N PRO A 30 0.86 -7.54 -7.76
CA PRO A 30 1.78 -8.48 -7.10
C PRO A 30 1.46 -8.73 -5.64
N MET A 31 0.80 -7.76 -4.98
CA MET A 31 0.35 -7.84 -3.59
C MET A 31 -1.11 -8.30 -3.45
N HIS A 32 -1.79 -8.61 -4.55
CA HIS A 32 -3.20 -8.99 -4.57
C HIS A 32 -4.12 -8.07 -3.76
N THR A 33 -3.78 -6.77 -3.73
CA THR A 33 -4.58 -5.76 -3.02
C THR A 33 -6.00 -5.75 -3.55
N ASN A 34 -6.99 -5.72 -2.67
CA ASN A 34 -8.40 -5.70 -3.07
C ASN A 34 -8.81 -4.36 -3.69
N VAL A 35 -8.34 -4.17 -4.93
CA VAL A 35 -8.56 -2.92 -5.71
C VAL A 35 -10.04 -2.62 -5.87
N LYS A 36 -10.83 -3.65 -6.18
CA LYS A 36 -12.26 -3.53 -6.38
C LYS A 36 -12.96 -2.94 -5.17
N GLU A 37 -12.62 -3.42 -3.99
CA GLU A 37 -13.25 -3.01 -2.75
C GLU A 37 -12.87 -1.58 -2.35
N TYR A 38 -11.58 -1.23 -2.34
CA TYR A 38 -11.22 0.12 -1.94
C TYR A 38 -11.71 1.19 -2.93
N VAL A 39 -11.76 0.86 -4.24
CA VAL A 39 -12.35 1.76 -5.26
C VAL A 39 -13.85 1.96 -5.01
N ARG A 40 -14.58 0.88 -4.68
CA ARG A 40 -15.99 0.95 -4.29
C ARG A 40 -16.19 1.84 -3.06
N LEU A 41 -15.40 1.64 -2.02
CA LEU A 41 -15.48 2.43 -0.79
C LEU A 41 -15.17 3.91 -1.01
N ILE A 42 -14.15 4.24 -1.82
CA ILE A 42 -13.86 5.64 -2.18
C ILE A 42 -15.03 6.27 -2.91
N ARG A 43 -15.67 5.56 -3.85
CA ARG A 43 -16.87 6.04 -4.55
C ARG A 43 -18.03 6.32 -3.60
N GLU A 44 -18.17 5.53 -2.54
CA GLU A 44 -19.20 5.70 -1.51
C GLU A 44 -18.85 6.78 -0.47
N GLY A 45 -17.69 7.45 -0.61
CA GLY A 45 -17.23 8.44 0.36
C GLY A 45 -16.65 7.85 1.66
N LYS A 46 -16.43 6.52 1.71
CA LYS A 46 -15.90 5.77 2.86
C LYS A 46 -14.38 5.64 2.80
N GLY A 47 -13.68 6.78 2.82
CA GLY A 47 -12.22 6.82 2.65
C GLY A 47 -11.44 6.13 3.77
N GLU A 48 -11.94 6.20 5.01
CA GLU A 48 -11.33 5.53 6.17
C GLU A 48 -11.44 4.00 6.09
N GLU A 49 -12.53 3.47 5.53
CA GLU A 49 -12.67 2.04 5.27
C GLU A 49 -11.78 1.61 4.10
N ALA A 50 -11.71 2.45 3.05
CA ALA A 50 -10.88 2.17 1.88
C ALA A 50 -9.39 2.03 2.23
N ILE A 51 -8.84 2.90 3.08
CA ILE A 51 -7.43 2.81 3.48
C ILE A 51 -7.16 1.58 4.35
N LYS A 52 -8.10 1.13 5.17
CA LYS A 52 -7.97 -0.11 5.94
C LYS A 52 -7.85 -1.32 5.00
N VAL A 53 -8.69 -1.42 3.98
CA VAL A 53 -8.61 -2.46 2.95
C VAL A 53 -7.26 -2.42 2.21
N ILE A 54 -6.75 -1.23 1.90
CA ILE A 54 -5.42 -1.10 1.27
C ILE A 54 -4.32 -1.59 2.22
N ARG A 55 -4.38 -1.23 3.50
CA ARG A 55 -3.36 -1.58 4.49
C ARG A 55 -3.33 -3.06 4.88
N GLU A 56 -4.38 -3.82 4.62
CA GLU A 56 -4.36 -5.28 4.80
C GLU A 56 -3.23 -5.95 4.01
N GLN A 57 -2.91 -5.44 2.82
CA GLN A 57 -1.89 -5.98 1.93
C GLN A 57 -0.66 -5.07 1.76
N LEU A 58 -0.80 -3.77 2.00
CA LEU A 58 0.24 -2.77 1.73
C LEU A 58 0.54 -1.94 2.97
N PHE A 59 1.72 -2.13 3.58
CA PHE A 59 2.11 -1.29 4.71
C PHE A 59 2.69 0.08 4.30
N LEU A 60 3.02 0.27 3.02
CA LEU A 60 3.51 1.53 2.43
C LEU A 60 2.52 2.12 1.40
N PRO A 61 1.24 2.35 1.74
CA PRO A 61 0.24 2.77 0.75
C PRO A 61 0.54 4.15 0.13
N GLY A 62 1.02 5.11 0.90
CA GLY A 62 1.38 6.44 0.41
C GLY A 62 2.62 6.43 -0.49
N THR A 63 3.63 5.64 -0.13
CA THR A 63 4.81 5.40 -0.97
C THR A 63 4.40 4.74 -2.29
N LEU A 64 3.68 3.61 -2.23
CA LEU A 64 3.26 2.87 -3.43
C LEU A 64 2.22 3.62 -4.27
N GLY A 65 1.44 4.52 -3.68
CA GLY A 65 0.57 5.43 -4.41
C GLY A 65 1.32 6.39 -5.34
N ARG A 66 2.63 6.63 -5.06
CA ARG A 66 3.48 7.55 -5.81
C ARG A 66 4.44 6.90 -6.80
N ILE A 67 4.83 5.65 -6.53
CA ILE A 67 5.93 5.00 -7.27
C ILE A 67 5.57 3.68 -7.92
N CYS A 68 4.41 3.09 -7.60
CA CYS A 68 3.96 1.84 -8.21
C CYS A 68 3.87 1.98 -9.73
N ALA A 69 4.33 0.97 -10.46
CA ALA A 69 4.18 0.89 -11.91
C ALA A 69 2.73 0.62 -12.37
N HIS A 70 1.81 0.44 -11.43
CA HIS A 70 0.35 0.22 -11.60
C HIS A 70 -0.05 -0.77 -12.73
N PRO A 71 0.49 -2.01 -12.75
CA PRO A 71 0.15 -2.99 -13.79
C PRO A 71 -1.36 -3.32 -13.83
N CYS A 72 -2.06 -3.10 -12.72
CA CYS A 72 -3.51 -3.26 -12.62
C CYS A 72 -4.29 -2.31 -13.55
N GLU A 73 -3.78 -1.11 -13.81
CA GLU A 73 -4.41 -0.17 -14.76
C GLU A 73 -4.30 -0.68 -16.20
N GLY A 74 -3.16 -1.29 -16.57
CA GLY A 74 -2.97 -1.90 -17.90
C GLY A 74 -3.86 -3.11 -18.17
N LYS A 75 -4.39 -3.76 -17.15
CA LYS A 75 -5.32 -4.90 -17.24
C LYS A 75 -6.75 -4.55 -16.81
N CYS A 76 -7.03 -3.27 -16.63
CA CYS A 76 -8.37 -2.82 -16.29
C CYS A 76 -9.34 -3.13 -17.45
N LYS A 77 -10.43 -3.84 -17.16
CA LYS A 77 -11.47 -4.14 -18.17
C LYS A 77 -12.08 -2.87 -18.76
N TRP A 78 -12.05 -1.75 -18.02
CA TRP A 78 -12.47 -0.44 -18.50
C TRP A 78 -11.60 0.12 -19.63
N ASN A 79 -10.41 -0.44 -19.83
CA ASN A 79 -9.47 0.01 -20.87
C ASN A 79 -9.90 -0.31 -22.31
N GLU A 80 -10.95 -1.11 -22.50
CA GLU A 80 -11.48 -1.45 -23.80
C GLU A 80 -12.17 -0.23 -24.44
N GLY A 81 -11.38 0.59 -25.18
CA GLY A 81 -11.85 1.80 -25.87
C GLY A 81 -11.96 3.08 -25.03
N LYS A 82 -11.50 3.06 -23.78
CA LYS A 82 -11.50 4.20 -22.86
C LYS A 82 -10.19 4.26 -22.07
N SER A 83 -9.93 5.36 -21.36
CA SER A 83 -8.80 5.44 -20.43
C SER A 83 -9.02 4.52 -19.23
N PRO A 84 -7.98 3.81 -18.77
CA PRO A 84 -8.09 2.96 -17.58
C PRO A 84 -8.48 3.78 -16.34
N MET A 85 -9.09 3.11 -15.37
CA MET A 85 -9.33 3.73 -14.06
C MET A 85 -7.99 4.09 -13.41
N ALA A 86 -7.86 5.30 -12.88
CA ALA A 86 -6.64 5.78 -12.21
C ALA A 86 -6.46 5.16 -10.81
N ILE A 87 -6.24 3.83 -10.76
CA ILE A 87 -6.20 3.01 -9.55
C ILE A 87 -5.10 3.47 -8.60
N ALA A 88 -3.89 3.77 -9.13
CA ALA A 88 -2.77 4.25 -8.32
C ALA A 88 -3.08 5.62 -7.70
N SER A 89 -3.75 6.52 -8.44
CA SER A 89 -4.16 7.84 -7.94
C SER A 89 -5.23 7.73 -6.85
N LEU A 90 -6.18 6.81 -6.98
CA LEU A 90 -7.19 6.55 -5.96
C LEU A 90 -6.56 5.98 -4.68
N LYS A 91 -5.61 5.07 -4.80
CA LYS A 91 -4.83 4.56 -3.68
C LYS A 91 -4.05 5.68 -2.98
N ARG A 92 -3.39 6.56 -3.75
CA ARG A 92 -2.69 7.72 -3.21
C ARG A 92 -3.67 8.66 -2.50
N TYR A 93 -4.82 8.94 -3.08
CA TYR A 93 -5.85 9.76 -2.48
C TYR A 93 -6.29 9.21 -1.12
N ALA A 94 -6.58 7.91 -1.03
CA ALA A 94 -6.93 7.28 0.24
C ALA A 94 -5.81 7.42 1.29
N ALA A 95 -4.54 7.18 0.88
CA ALA A 95 -3.40 7.29 1.79
C ALA A 95 -3.10 8.73 2.24
N ASP A 96 -3.29 9.73 1.36
CA ASP A 96 -2.99 11.12 1.68
C ASP A 96 -4.06 11.77 2.58
N HIS A 97 -5.33 11.31 2.51
CA HIS A 97 -6.45 11.97 3.18
C HIS A 97 -7.00 11.19 4.38
N PHE A 98 -6.88 9.86 4.42
CA PHE A 98 -7.57 9.03 5.40
C PHE A 98 -6.63 8.10 6.21
N ASP A 99 -5.34 8.03 5.86
CA ASP A 99 -4.39 7.17 6.56
C ASP A 99 -3.90 7.84 7.83
N ARG A 100 -4.52 7.52 8.95
CA ARG A 100 -4.17 8.04 10.28
C ARG A 100 -3.41 6.99 11.07
N GLU A 101 -2.36 7.40 11.77
CA GLU A 101 -1.50 6.48 12.52
C GLU A 101 -2.21 5.82 13.71
N GLU A 102 -3.20 6.50 14.28
CA GLU A 102 -4.05 5.96 15.35
C GLU A 102 -4.92 4.78 14.91
N ASP A 103 -5.23 4.70 13.60
CA ASP A 103 -6.05 3.64 13.03
C ASP A 103 -5.23 2.43 12.53
N TRP A 104 -3.91 2.48 12.66
CA TRP A 104 -3.04 1.41 12.19
C TRP A 104 -3.16 0.16 13.05
N ASN A 105 -3.27 -0.99 12.41
CA ASN A 105 -3.33 -2.28 13.08
C ASN A 105 -1.92 -2.80 13.40
N PHE A 106 -1.55 -2.86 14.67
CA PHE A 106 -0.27 -3.39 15.17
C PHE A 106 -0.38 -4.82 15.71
N SER A 107 -1.40 -5.58 15.33
CA SER A 107 -1.56 -6.95 15.77
C SER A 107 -0.42 -7.84 15.28
N CYS A 108 0.17 -8.60 16.19
CA CYS A 108 1.16 -9.63 15.92
C CYS A 108 0.76 -10.90 16.67
N LYS A 109 1.24 -12.04 16.18
CA LYS A 109 1.18 -13.29 16.96
C LYS A 109 2.07 -13.17 18.21
N ASP A 110 1.79 -13.98 19.21
CA ASP A 110 2.60 -14.09 20.41
C ASP A 110 4.06 -14.38 20.05
N GLU A 111 4.98 -13.92 20.88
CA GLU A 111 6.41 -14.14 20.65
C GLU A 111 6.75 -15.63 20.64
N ASN A 112 7.35 -16.08 19.56
CA ASN A 112 7.73 -17.48 19.34
C ASN A 112 9.19 -17.81 19.75
N GLY A 113 9.88 -16.87 20.40
CA GLY A 113 11.28 -16.98 20.86
C GLY A 113 12.34 -16.92 19.75
N LYS A 114 11.94 -16.83 18.47
CA LYS A 114 12.89 -16.76 17.36
C LYS A 114 13.41 -15.34 17.18
N LYS A 115 14.74 -15.21 17.02
CA LYS A 115 15.43 -13.96 16.68
C LYS A 115 15.89 -14.01 15.23
N VAL A 116 15.52 -13.01 14.44
CA VAL A 116 15.83 -12.97 13.01
C VAL A 116 16.57 -11.68 12.67
N ALA A 117 17.68 -11.83 11.96
CA ALA A 117 18.42 -10.72 11.37
C ALA A 117 17.97 -10.53 9.91
N VAL A 118 17.58 -9.32 9.54
CA VAL A 118 17.27 -8.93 8.16
C VAL A 118 18.39 -8.00 7.68
N ILE A 119 18.99 -8.30 6.55
CA ILE A 119 20.10 -7.51 6.00
C ILE A 119 19.56 -6.58 4.92
N GLY A 120 19.61 -5.28 5.19
CA GLY A 120 19.15 -4.20 4.33
C GLY A 120 17.75 -3.67 4.69
N ALA A 121 17.64 -2.35 4.86
CA ALA A 121 16.38 -1.63 5.12
C ALA A 121 15.75 -1.06 3.83
N GLY A 122 15.95 -1.71 2.69
CA GLY A 122 15.23 -1.43 1.45
C GLY A 122 13.81 -2.03 1.47
N PRO A 123 12.99 -1.82 0.42
CA PRO A 123 11.58 -2.27 0.40
C PRO A 123 11.42 -3.77 0.70
N SER A 124 12.30 -4.59 0.17
CA SER A 124 12.28 -6.05 0.39
C SER A 124 12.54 -6.42 1.85
N GLY A 125 13.59 -5.82 2.46
CA GLY A 125 13.91 -6.06 3.87
C GLY A 125 12.86 -5.52 4.83
N LEU A 126 12.30 -4.36 4.53
CA LEU A 126 11.20 -3.78 5.32
C LEU A 126 9.95 -4.67 5.30
N GLN A 127 9.58 -5.22 4.12
CA GLN A 127 8.45 -6.15 4.03
C GLN A 127 8.76 -7.47 4.76
N ALA A 128 9.96 -8.02 4.59
CA ALA A 128 10.37 -9.24 5.29
C ALA A 128 10.33 -9.03 6.82
N ALA A 129 10.82 -7.90 7.31
CA ALA A 129 10.78 -7.56 8.73
C ALA A 129 9.34 -7.47 9.26
N LEU A 130 8.43 -6.89 8.46
CA LEU A 130 7.01 -6.82 8.79
C LEU A 130 6.41 -8.22 8.96
N GLU A 131 6.56 -9.08 7.96
CA GLU A 131 5.94 -10.41 7.98
C GLU A 131 6.50 -11.26 9.13
N LEU A 132 7.82 -11.24 9.33
CA LEU A 132 8.46 -11.96 10.42
C LEU A 132 7.99 -11.45 11.80
N ARG A 133 7.84 -10.14 11.95
CA ARG A 133 7.34 -9.58 13.21
C ARG A 133 5.88 -9.94 13.47
N LYS A 134 5.04 -9.92 12.45
CA LYS A 134 3.64 -10.37 12.54
C LYS A 134 3.54 -11.85 12.95
N GLU A 135 4.50 -12.69 12.52
CA GLU A 135 4.58 -14.09 12.90
C GLU A 135 5.19 -14.32 14.32
N GLY A 136 5.41 -13.25 15.09
CA GLY A 136 5.89 -13.32 16.48
C GLY A 136 7.41 -13.43 16.64
N CYS A 137 8.20 -13.24 15.57
CA CYS A 137 9.65 -13.21 15.67
C CYS A 137 10.15 -11.87 16.24
N GLN A 138 11.26 -11.91 16.99
CA GLN A 138 12.04 -10.73 17.32
C GLN A 138 12.93 -10.38 16.12
N VAL A 139 12.72 -9.21 15.52
CA VAL A 139 13.41 -8.84 14.26
C VAL A 139 14.37 -7.68 14.49
N THR A 140 15.60 -7.82 13.99
CA THR A 140 16.58 -6.73 13.88
C THR A 140 16.96 -6.57 12.42
N VAL A 141 16.79 -5.37 11.87
CA VAL A 141 17.19 -5.00 10.52
C VAL A 141 18.54 -4.30 10.58
N PHE A 142 19.53 -4.84 9.88
CA PHE A 142 20.87 -4.24 9.74
C PHE A 142 20.95 -3.49 8.41
N GLU A 143 21.30 -2.23 8.44
CA GLU A 143 21.43 -1.37 7.26
C GLU A 143 22.76 -0.64 7.28
N LYS A 144 23.53 -0.78 6.20
CA LYS A 144 24.86 -0.15 6.10
C LYS A 144 24.82 1.38 5.86
N MET A 145 23.65 1.91 5.50
CA MET A 145 23.47 3.35 5.30
C MET A 145 22.96 3.98 6.60
N PRO A 146 23.24 5.27 6.85
CA PRO A 146 22.73 5.96 8.03
C PRO A 146 21.22 6.28 7.94
N VAL A 147 20.53 5.73 6.95
CA VAL A 147 19.11 6.00 6.66
C VAL A 147 18.40 4.74 6.19
N ARG A 148 17.13 4.60 6.56
CA ARG A 148 16.24 3.51 6.15
C ARG A 148 15.56 3.81 4.81
N GLY A 149 15.09 2.78 4.13
CA GLY A 149 14.31 2.89 2.90
C GLY A 149 15.06 2.48 1.62
N GLY A 150 16.39 2.29 1.67
CA GLY A 150 17.17 1.87 0.52
C GLY A 150 16.91 2.74 -0.71
N MET A 151 16.65 2.12 -1.88
CA MET A 151 16.39 2.84 -3.14
C MET A 151 15.15 3.73 -3.10
N LEU A 152 14.19 3.48 -2.22
CA LEU A 152 13.06 4.40 -2.03
C LEU A 152 13.54 5.78 -1.55
N ARG A 153 14.59 5.78 -0.73
CA ARG A 153 15.13 7.01 -0.14
C ARG A 153 16.22 7.66 -0.97
N ILE A 154 17.17 6.88 -1.46
CA ILE A 154 18.37 7.42 -2.15
C ILE A 154 18.20 7.51 -3.67
N GLY A 155 17.39 6.63 -4.27
CA GLY A 155 17.23 6.57 -5.73
C GLY A 155 16.03 7.37 -6.25
N ILE A 156 15.00 7.59 -5.42
CA ILE A 156 13.80 8.33 -5.86
C ILE A 156 13.89 9.77 -5.38
N PRO A 157 13.75 10.76 -6.27
CA PRO A 157 13.78 12.18 -5.89
C PRO A 157 12.67 12.55 -4.90
N ALA A 158 12.97 13.46 -3.96
CA ALA A 158 12.06 13.86 -2.89
C ALA A 158 10.76 14.52 -3.40
N TYR A 159 10.79 15.17 -4.56
CA TYR A 159 9.58 15.75 -5.16
C TYR A 159 8.60 14.66 -5.65
N ARG A 160 9.09 13.46 -5.97
CA ARG A 160 8.25 12.31 -6.35
C ARG A 160 7.81 11.50 -5.14
N LEU A 161 8.72 11.25 -4.20
CA LEU A 161 8.46 10.54 -2.94
C LEU A 161 8.96 11.40 -1.76
N PRO A 162 8.09 12.22 -1.14
CA PRO A 162 8.46 13.03 0.00
C PRO A 162 9.00 12.17 1.15
N ARG A 163 10.11 12.61 1.74
CA ARG A 163 10.78 11.86 2.81
C ARG A 163 9.90 11.69 4.04
N THR A 164 9.05 12.65 4.33
CA THR A 164 8.07 12.59 5.43
C THR A 164 7.09 11.43 5.27
N ILE A 165 6.61 11.15 4.04
CA ILE A 165 5.72 10.03 3.77
C ILE A 165 6.44 8.71 4.00
N LEU A 166 7.64 8.56 3.45
CA LEU A 166 8.43 7.34 3.59
C LEU A 166 8.79 7.05 5.06
N GLU A 167 9.27 8.06 5.80
CA GLU A 167 9.63 7.91 7.20
C GLU A 167 8.43 7.55 8.07
N ARG A 168 7.31 8.25 7.86
CA ARG A 168 6.07 7.95 8.56
C ARG A 168 5.65 6.50 8.36
N GLU A 169 5.68 6.00 7.12
CA GLU A 169 5.29 4.62 6.84
C GLU A 169 6.29 3.60 7.39
N ILE A 170 7.60 3.89 7.37
CA ILE A 170 8.62 3.02 7.99
C ILE A 170 8.48 2.99 9.51
N SER A 171 8.06 4.09 10.15
CA SER A 171 7.83 4.15 11.60
C SER A 171 6.79 3.14 12.09
N TYR A 172 5.94 2.62 11.22
CA TYR A 172 5.06 1.50 11.51
C TYR A 172 5.82 0.28 12.07
N LEU A 173 7.01 -0.02 11.50
CA LEU A 173 7.85 -1.12 11.97
C LEU A 173 8.47 -0.84 13.34
N ASP A 174 8.85 0.40 13.63
CA ASP A 174 9.35 0.80 14.96
C ASP A 174 8.27 0.53 16.01
N ARG A 175 7.03 0.90 15.72
CA ARG A 175 5.87 0.70 16.61
C ARG A 175 5.49 -0.78 16.78
N LEU A 176 5.80 -1.62 15.81
CA LEU A 176 5.70 -3.08 15.94
C LEU A 176 6.84 -3.70 16.76
N GLY A 177 7.86 -2.93 17.13
CA GLY A 177 9.02 -3.40 17.89
C GLY A 177 10.14 -4.00 17.04
N VAL A 178 10.19 -3.72 15.74
CA VAL A 178 11.34 -4.04 14.90
C VAL A 178 12.51 -3.12 15.26
N LYS A 179 13.69 -3.70 15.48
CA LYS A 179 14.92 -2.95 15.78
C LYS A 179 15.67 -2.62 14.48
N PHE A 180 16.28 -1.45 14.41
CA PHE A 180 17.12 -1.04 13.29
C PHE A 180 18.53 -0.72 13.80
N GLU A 181 19.53 -1.37 13.22
CA GLU A 181 20.95 -1.11 13.42
C GLU A 181 21.49 -0.49 12.11
N LEU A 182 21.84 0.79 12.16
CA LEU A 182 22.31 1.57 11.01
C LEU A 182 23.82 1.79 11.09
N ASN A 183 24.55 1.85 9.95
CA ASN A 183 26.02 2.01 9.76
C ASN A 183 26.84 0.75 9.95
#